data_126d6921c02822053bb2a767bf2e1af1
#
_entry.id   126d6921c02822053bb2a767bf2e1af1
#
_cell.length_a   1.000
_cell.length_b   1.000
_cell.length_c   1.000
_cell.angle_alpha   90.00
_cell.angle_beta   90.00
_cell.angle_gamma   90.00
#
_symmetry.space_group_name_H-M   'P 1'
#
loop_
_entity.id
_entity.type
_entity.pdbx_description
1 polymer ?
#
loop_
_entity_poly.entity_id
_entity_poly.type
_entity_poly.pdbx_seq_one_letter_code
_entity_poly.pdbx_strand_id
1 'polypeptide(L)'
;MSEKKYDAIIIGGGHNGLVCANIIAKKNKKVLICEARETCGGLANHEIINYIPSIPNSVTQSIGGLNLQYNPKGSIALSESGRHIRLIGNQHIDHATISNFSTQDADRYLEFDNKMTQFSKTLGGFMMDSPPRVMNNSFSDYLKLFKLGFNVRMMGKKRFNEFARMIGLNIADELEDNFESALLQGLIAHDAVLGSNLGPRSPGSLINLLYRMAIHGNSLFGGIYEIEGGSNKFISVLLDKCSKNNVEIKTSASVKNCLIENDRAVGIELHSGEKVFGKTIISNADPRSTYSSLIGSQNIDTDVKRRIKHH
;
A
#
# COMPACT_ATOMS: atom_id res chain seq x y z
N MET A 1 -6.06 35.90 -21.28
CA MET A 1 -5.17 35.35 -20.25
C MET A 1 -4.77 33.96 -20.73
N SER A 2 -3.46 33.65 -20.90
CA SER A 2 -3.06 32.30 -21.29
C SER A 2 -3.43 31.34 -20.19
N GLU A 3 -4.30 30.40 -20.51
CA GLU A 3 -4.72 29.35 -19.56
C GLU A 3 -3.47 28.60 -19.07
N LYS A 4 -3.25 28.61 -17.75
CA LYS A 4 -2.09 27.97 -17.12
C LYS A 4 -2.24 26.44 -17.29
N LYS A 5 -1.53 25.86 -18.24
CA LYS A 5 -1.65 24.44 -18.58
C LYS A 5 -0.62 23.62 -17.80
N TYR A 6 -1.09 22.62 -17.03
CA TYR A 6 -0.25 21.69 -16.28
C TYR A 6 0.01 20.43 -17.09
N ASP A 7 1.15 19.76 -16.82
CA ASP A 7 1.39 18.42 -17.35
C ASP A 7 0.55 17.38 -16.59
N ALA A 8 0.37 17.58 -15.27
CA ALA A 8 -0.51 16.76 -14.46
C ALA A 8 -1.27 17.61 -13.42
N ILE A 9 -2.54 17.29 -13.22
CA ILE A 9 -3.36 17.80 -12.11
C ILE A 9 -3.75 16.62 -11.24
N ILE A 10 -3.49 16.72 -9.94
CA ILE A 10 -3.79 15.68 -8.96
C ILE A 10 -4.94 16.16 -8.08
N ILE A 11 -6.02 15.40 -8.04
CA ILE A 11 -7.18 15.64 -7.19
C ILE A 11 -6.98 14.91 -5.87
N GLY A 12 -6.79 15.66 -4.79
CA GLY A 12 -6.56 15.17 -3.44
C GLY A 12 -5.09 15.17 -3.02
N GLY A 13 -4.78 15.94 -1.97
CA GLY A 13 -3.46 16.10 -1.35
C GLY A 13 -3.18 15.10 -0.23
N GLY A 14 -3.78 13.90 -0.25
CA GLY A 14 -3.43 12.80 0.64
C GLY A 14 -2.01 12.28 0.36
N HIS A 15 -1.49 11.42 1.23
CA HIS A 15 -0.11 10.92 1.11
C HIS A 15 0.20 10.29 -0.27
N ASN A 16 -0.74 9.56 -0.86
CA ASN A 16 -0.56 8.99 -2.20
C ASN A 16 -0.48 10.07 -3.29
N GLY A 17 -1.33 11.10 -3.21
CA GLY A 17 -1.31 12.25 -4.12
C GLY A 17 0.01 13.02 -4.02
N LEU A 18 0.51 13.26 -2.80
CA LEU A 18 1.80 13.91 -2.56
C LEU A 18 2.98 13.08 -3.11
N VAL A 19 2.98 11.76 -2.93
CA VAL A 19 3.99 10.86 -3.50
C VAL A 19 3.95 10.92 -5.03
N CYS A 20 2.75 10.80 -5.62
CA CYS A 20 2.55 10.86 -7.07
C CYS A 20 3.07 12.18 -7.66
N ALA A 21 2.74 13.31 -7.03
CA ALA A 21 3.21 14.62 -7.44
C ALA A 21 4.73 14.71 -7.46
N ASN A 22 5.39 14.24 -6.39
CA ASN A 22 6.84 14.24 -6.30
C ASN A 22 7.50 13.40 -7.40
N ILE A 23 6.96 12.21 -7.72
CA ILE A 23 7.48 11.34 -8.78
C ILE A 23 7.37 12.01 -10.17
N ILE A 24 6.24 12.68 -10.43
CA ILE A 24 6.01 13.35 -11.72
C ILE A 24 6.86 14.60 -11.83
N ALA A 25 6.92 15.43 -10.79
CA ALA A 25 7.65 16.70 -10.78
C ALA A 25 9.16 16.49 -10.91
N LYS A 26 9.73 15.42 -10.34
CA LYS A 26 11.14 15.03 -10.56
C LYS A 26 11.51 14.80 -12.03
N LYS A 27 10.53 14.60 -12.92
CA LYS A 27 10.73 14.49 -14.36
C LYS A 27 10.58 15.86 -15.07
N ASN A 28 10.74 16.96 -14.35
CA ASN A 28 10.57 18.34 -14.83
C ASN A 28 9.19 18.61 -15.43
N LYS A 29 8.16 17.99 -14.85
CA LYS A 29 6.75 18.18 -15.22
C LYS A 29 6.10 19.18 -14.29
N LYS A 30 5.27 20.06 -14.87
CA LYS A 30 4.49 21.05 -14.13
C LYS A 30 3.27 20.37 -13.50
N VAL A 31 3.24 20.29 -12.17
CA VAL A 31 2.22 19.57 -11.41
C VAL A 31 1.44 20.52 -10.52
N LEU A 32 0.12 20.34 -10.50
CA LEU A 32 -0.79 20.98 -9.55
C LEU A 32 -1.47 19.91 -8.70
N ILE A 33 -1.55 20.13 -7.39
CA ILE A 33 -2.43 19.39 -6.48
C ILE A 33 -3.59 20.30 -6.08
N CYS A 34 -4.82 19.79 -6.18
CA CYS A 34 -6.01 20.43 -5.61
C CYS A 34 -6.50 19.61 -4.42
N GLU A 35 -6.46 20.20 -3.23
CA GLU A 35 -6.93 19.60 -1.97
C GLU A 35 -8.18 20.34 -1.47
N ALA A 36 -9.20 19.56 -1.13
CA ALA A 36 -10.48 20.12 -0.66
C ALA A 36 -10.39 20.75 0.73
N ARG A 37 -9.53 20.19 1.60
CA ARG A 37 -9.32 20.71 2.96
C ARG A 37 -8.32 21.85 2.97
N GLU A 38 -8.22 22.54 4.11
CA GLU A 38 -7.23 23.59 4.34
C GLU A 38 -5.80 23.03 4.41
N THR A 39 -5.64 21.76 4.74
CA THR A 39 -4.35 21.08 4.89
C THR A 39 -4.28 19.79 4.08
N CYS A 40 -3.09 19.50 3.54
CA CYS A 40 -2.80 18.22 2.89
C CYS A 40 -2.52 17.13 3.93
N GLY A 41 -2.55 15.87 3.46
CA GLY A 41 -2.18 14.67 4.23
C GLY A 41 -3.28 13.61 4.27
N GLY A 42 -4.54 14.00 4.07
CA GLY A 42 -5.68 13.07 4.07
C GLY A 42 -5.80 12.34 5.41
N LEU A 43 -5.91 11.01 5.37
CA LEU A 43 -5.98 10.16 6.58
C LEU A 43 -4.67 10.10 7.37
N ALA A 44 -3.53 10.39 6.74
CA ALA A 44 -2.24 10.41 7.42
C ALA A 44 -1.98 11.72 8.20
N ASN A 45 -2.80 12.74 8.01
CA ASN A 45 -2.77 13.98 8.80
C ASN A 45 -3.80 13.87 9.94
N HIS A 46 -3.57 12.93 10.86
CA HIS A 46 -4.46 12.69 12.00
C HIS A 46 -3.64 12.49 13.27
N GLU A 47 -4.04 13.13 14.37
CA GLU A 47 -3.33 13.06 15.65
C GLU A 47 -3.36 11.68 16.31
N ILE A 48 -4.32 10.84 15.94
CA ILE A 48 -4.52 9.50 16.53
C ILE A 48 -3.58 8.45 15.91
N ILE A 49 -3.14 8.65 14.66
CA ILE A 49 -2.28 7.67 13.96
C ILE A 49 -0.82 8.05 14.11
N ASN A 50 -0.16 7.50 15.11
CA ASN A 50 1.26 7.77 15.36
C ASN A 50 2.21 6.80 14.67
N TYR A 51 1.69 5.76 14.02
CA TYR A 51 2.51 4.81 13.28
C TYR A 51 2.14 4.83 11.80
N ILE A 52 3.15 4.65 10.97
CA ILE A 52 2.97 4.39 9.55
C ILE A 52 3.62 3.04 9.28
N PRO A 53 2.91 2.11 8.64
CA PRO A 53 3.55 0.91 8.14
C PRO A 53 4.67 1.33 7.19
N SER A 54 5.71 0.51 7.06
CA SER A 54 6.86 0.85 6.24
C SER A 54 6.42 1.19 4.81
N ILE A 55 7.08 2.18 4.23
CA ILE A 55 6.82 2.59 2.86
C ILE A 55 7.69 1.72 1.95
N PRO A 56 7.15 1.17 0.86
CA PRO A 56 7.94 0.34 -0.05
C PRO A 56 9.23 1.06 -0.49
N ASN A 57 10.35 0.36 -0.46
CA ASN A 57 11.65 0.93 -0.83
C ASN A 57 11.65 1.53 -2.24
N SER A 58 10.91 0.92 -3.18
CA SER A 58 10.73 1.44 -4.54
C SER A 58 10.09 2.83 -4.55
N VAL A 59 9.09 3.06 -3.71
CA VAL A 59 8.42 4.36 -3.56
C VAL A 59 9.39 5.37 -2.94
N THR A 60 10.06 4.99 -1.84
CA THR A 60 11.02 5.83 -1.14
C THR A 60 12.16 6.29 -2.06
N GLN A 61 12.73 5.38 -2.86
CA GLN A 61 13.76 5.68 -3.85
C GLN A 61 13.24 6.60 -4.96
N SER A 62 12.03 6.35 -5.45
CA SER A 62 11.41 7.15 -6.52
C SER A 62 11.28 8.64 -6.15
N ILE A 63 10.98 8.93 -4.88
CA ILE A 63 10.88 10.31 -4.37
C ILE A 63 12.21 10.85 -3.83
N GLY A 64 13.32 10.10 -3.95
CA GLY A 64 14.66 10.53 -3.52
C GLY A 64 14.92 10.37 -2.02
N GLY A 65 14.45 9.26 -1.45
CA GLY A 65 14.58 8.95 -0.03
C GLY A 65 13.57 9.68 0.85
N LEU A 66 13.38 9.17 2.04
CA LEU A 66 12.63 9.83 3.11
C LEU A 66 13.57 9.93 4.32
N ASN A 67 13.82 11.15 4.77
CA ASN A 67 14.65 11.41 5.94
C ASN A 67 13.77 11.28 7.20
N LEU A 68 13.44 10.02 7.54
CA LEU A 68 12.59 9.69 8.68
C LEU A 68 13.37 8.75 9.61
N GLN A 69 13.24 8.99 10.90
CA GLN A 69 13.71 8.04 11.90
C GLN A 69 12.59 7.06 12.24
N TYR A 70 12.91 5.78 12.17
CA TYR A 70 11.97 4.69 12.39
C TYR A 70 12.35 3.94 13.67
N ASN A 71 11.41 3.86 14.61
CA ASN A 71 11.58 3.08 15.83
C ASN A 71 10.75 1.78 15.70
N PRO A 72 11.39 0.59 15.69
CA PRO A 72 10.64 -0.66 15.62
C PRO A 72 9.81 -0.84 16.89
N LYS A 73 8.53 -1.07 16.75
CA LYS A 73 7.60 -1.27 17.89
C LYS A 73 7.27 -2.73 18.12
N GLY A 74 7.03 -3.48 17.05
CA GLY A 74 6.51 -4.84 17.14
C GLY A 74 5.06 -4.89 17.62
N SER A 75 4.59 -6.08 17.92
CA SER A 75 3.26 -6.34 18.42
C SER A 75 3.32 -7.10 19.74
N ILE A 76 2.36 -6.85 20.63
CA ILE A 76 2.28 -7.48 21.94
C ILE A 76 0.92 -8.16 22.09
N ALA A 77 0.93 -9.45 22.44
CA ALA A 77 -0.26 -10.15 22.89
C ALA A 77 -0.26 -10.22 24.42
N LEU A 78 -1.31 -9.73 25.03
CA LEU A 78 -1.50 -9.72 26.48
C LEU A 78 -2.31 -10.93 26.92
N SER A 79 -1.92 -11.55 28.04
CA SER A 79 -2.67 -12.62 28.68
C SER A 79 -3.23 -12.15 30.02
N GLU A 80 -4.39 -12.67 30.42
CA GLU A 80 -4.99 -12.43 31.74
C GLU A 80 -4.06 -12.84 32.90
N SER A 81 -3.16 -13.80 32.68
CA SER A 81 -2.16 -14.20 33.66
C SER A 81 -1.01 -13.18 33.88
N GLY A 82 -1.04 -12.04 33.17
CA GLY A 82 0.00 -11.01 33.21
C GLY A 82 1.23 -11.36 32.37
N ARG A 83 1.36 -12.58 31.84
CA ARG A 83 2.42 -12.93 30.88
C ARG A 83 2.05 -12.37 29.51
N HIS A 84 3.03 -11.96 28.72
CA HIS A 84 2.82 -11.39 27.39
C HIS A 84 3.88 -11.91 26.41
N ILE A 85 3.49 -12.03 25.15
CA ILE A 85 4.40 -12.31 24.04
C ILE A 85 4.59 -11.00 23.27
N ARG A 86 5.83 -10.56 23.10
CA ARG A 86 6.18 -9.41 22.26
C ARG A 86 7.06 -9.88 21.11
N LEU A 87 6.63 -9.62 19.89
CA LEU A 87 7.36 -9.92 18.67
C LEU A 87 7.72 -8.62 17.94
N ILE A 88 8.98 -8.49 17.53
CA ILE A 88 9.52 -7.27 16.92
C ILE A 88 10.07 -7.49 15.51
N GLY A 89 9.94 -8.70 14.96
CA GLY A 89 10.49 -9.08 13.66
C GLY A 89 11.99 -9.37 13.68
N ASN A 90 12.55 -9.68 14.86
CA ASN A 90 13.91 -10.16 15.02
C ASN A 90 13.87 -11.62 15.47
N GLN A 91 14.25 -12.55 14.58
CA GLN A 91 14.13 -13.99 14.82
C GLN A 91 14.75 -14.46 16.15
N HIS A 92 15.91 -13.93 16.54
CA HIS A 92 16.57 -14.34 17.80
C HIS A 92 15.81 -13.86 19.04
N ILE A 93 15.36 -12.60 19.02
CA ILE A 93 14.62 -12.01 20.14
C ILE A 93 13.23 -12.63 20.22
N ASP A 94 12.58 -12.81 19.09
CA ASP A 94 11.24 -13.38 19.00
C ASP A 94 11.25 -14.85 19.46
N HIS A 95 12.21 -15.64 19.00
CA HIS A 95 12.41 -17.01 19.46
C HIS A 95 12.63 -17.08 20.99
N ALA A 96 13.51 -16.27 21.55
CA ALA A 96 13.75 -16.23 22.99
C ALA A 96 12.48 -15.85 23.77
N THR A 97 11.70 -14.91 23.25
CA THR A 97 10.44 -14.49 23.87
C THR A 97 9.40 -15.61 23.85
N ILE A 98 9.23 -16.31 22.71
CA ILE A 98 8.29 -17.43 22.55
C ILE A 98 8.73 -18.61 23.41
N SER A 99 10.02 -18.91 23.51
CA SER A 99 10.57 -20.03 24.29
C SER A 99 10.20 -19.95 25.78
N ASN A 100 9.95 -18.77 26.33
CA ASN A 100 9.43 -18.60 27.69
C ASN A 100 8.01 -19.15 27.88
N PHE A 101 7.29 -19.41 26.80
CA PHE A 101 5.92 -19.99 26.80
C PHE A 101 5.93 -21.43 26.30
N SER A 102 6.61 -21.68 25.19
CA SER A 102 6.70 -22.98 24.53
C SER A 102 7.99 -23.04 23.69
N THR A 103 8.91 -23.92 24.04
CA THR A 103 10.12 -24.17 23.24
C THR A 103 9.76 -24.73 21.87
N GLN A 104 8.77 -25.60 21.82
CA GLN A 104 8.28 -26.20 20.56
C GLN A 104 7.73 -25.15 19.62
N ASP A 105 6.90 -24.22 20.11
CA ASP A 105 6.37 -23.12 19.30
C ASP A 105 7.47 -22.16 18.84
N ALA A 106 8.51 -21.96 19.65
CA ALA A 106 9.64 -21.11 19.27
C ALA A 106 10.41 -21.69 18.08
N ASP A 107 10.68 -22.99 18.08
CA ASP A 107 11.37 -23.64 16.96
C ASP A 107 10.51 -23.66 15.70
N ARG A 108 9.21 -23.96 15.82
CA ARG A 108 8.25 -23.90 14.72
C ARG A 108 8.07 -22.47 14.17
N TYR A 109 8.18 -21.46 15.04
CA TYR A 109 8.10 -20.06 14.62
C TYR A 109 9.23 -19.69 13.65
N LEU A 110 10.46 -20.16 13.87
CA LEU A 110 11.57 -19.93 12.94
C LEU A 110 11.32 -20.56 11.57
N GLU A 111 10.80 -21.79 11.55
CA GLU A 111 10.48 -22.48 10.31
C GLU A 111 9.34 -21.76 9.58
N PHE A 112 8.30 -21.36 10.30
CA PHE A 112 7.15 -20.62 9.79
C PHE A 112 7.56 -19.25 9.22
N ASP A 113 8.34 -18.44 9.98
CA ASP A 113 8.82 -17.14 9.52
C ASP A 113 9.69 -17.26 8.26
N ASN A 114 10.59 -18.26 8.20
CA ASN A 114 11.40 -18.53 7.01
C ASN A 114 10.54 -18.92 5.80
N LYS A 115 9.52 -19.75 6.00
CA LYS A 115 8.56 -20.15 4.95
C LYS A 115 7.78 -18.93 4.43
N MET A 116 7.20 -18.14 5.35
CA MET A 116 6.45 -16.93 4.99
C MET A 116 7.36 -15.89 4.30
N THR A 117 8.59 -15.73 4.76
CA THR A 117 9.60 -14.85 4.15
C THR A 117 9.90 -15.24 2.70
N GLN A 118 10.04 -16.53 2.40
CA GLN A 118 10.28 -16.98 1.02
C GLN A 118 9.08 -16.67 0.11
N PHE A 119 7.86 -16.90 0.58
CA PHE A 119 6.65 -16.63 -0.18
C PHE A 119 6.37 -15.12 -0.33
N SER A 120 6.63 -14.32 0.70
CA SER A 120 6.49 -12.87 0.63
C SER A 120 7.48 -12.24 -0.36
N LYS A 121 8.73 -12.72 -0.44
CA LYS A 121 9.69 -12.30 -1.47
C LYS A 121 9.20 -12.61 -2.87
N THR A 122 8.62 -13.77 -3.06
CA THR A 122 8.04 -14.18 -4.35
C THR A 122 6.87 -13.25 -4.72
N LEU A 123 5.95 -13.04 -3.79
CA LEU A 123 4.81 -12.13 -3.99
C LEU A 123 5.27 -10.70 -4.29
N GLY A 124 6.26 -10.20 -3.54
CA GLY A 124 6.85 -8.88 -3.74
C GLY A 124 7.44 -8.70 -5.14
N GLY A 125 8.08 -9.72 -5.67
CA GLY A 125 8.59 -9.72 -7.04
C GLY A 125 7.49 -9.57 -8.10
N PHE A 126 6.31 -10.12 -7.86
CA PHE A 126 5.16 -9.95 -8.76
C PHE A 126 4.48 -8.59 -8.61
N MET A 127 4.46 -8.03 -7.41
CA MET A 127 3.75 -6.79 -7.10
C MET A 127 4.50 -5.52 -7.51
N MET A 128 5.83 -5.57 -7.56
CA MET A 128 6.67 -4.39 -7.87
C MET A 128 6.74 -4.10 -9.37
N ASP A 129 6.40 -5.05 -10.21
CA ASP A 129 6.36 -4.88 -11.66
C ASP A 129 4.93 -4.52 -12.12
N SER A 130 4.82 -3.65 -13.13
CA SER A 130 3.53 -3.41 -13.78
C SER A 130 3.02 -4.71 -14.39
N PRO A 131 1.76 -5.13 -14.16
CA PRO A 131 1.23 -6.36 -14.74
C PRO A 131 1.35 -6.32 -16.28
N PRO A 132 1.80 -7.42 -16.91
CA PRO A 132 1.91 -7.49 -18.36
C PRO A 132 0.51 -7.43 -18.99
N ARG A 133 0.37 -6.67 -20.06
CA ARG A 133 -0.88 -6.61 -20.84
C ARG A 133 -0.88 -7.75 -21.84
N VAL A 134 -1.69 -8.77 -21.59
CA VAL A 134 -1.73 -10.01 -22.41
C VAL A 134 -2.22 -9.75 -23.85
N MET A 135 -2.97 -8.68 -24.07
CA MET A 135 -3.55 -8.34 -25.38
C MET A 135 -2.79 -7.23 -26.14
N ASN A 136 -1.73 -6.69 -25.59
CA ASN A 136 -0.89 -5.69 -26.27
C ASN A 136 0.37 -6.40 -26.80
N ASN A 137 0.56 -6.41 -28.12
CA ASN A 137 1.74 -6.98 -28.78
C ASN A 137 3.01 -6.13 -28.53
N SER A 138 3.25 -5.69 -27.29
CA SER A 138 4.44 -4.95 -26.91
C SER A 138 5.57 -5.93 -26.53
N PHE A 139 6.74 -5.76 -27.11
CA PHE A 139 7.94 -6.52 -26.76
C PHE A 139 8.26 -6.45 -25.25
N SER A 140 8.01 -5.30 -24.62
CA SER A 140 8.14 -5.10 -23.18
C SER A 140 7.22 -6.00 -22.37
N ASP A 141 5.98 -6.22 -22.80
CA ASP A 141 5.03 -7.07 -22.12
C ASP A 141 5.37 -8.57 -22.28
N TYR A 142 5.91 -8.96 -23.45
CA TYR A 142 6.45 -10.31 -23.65
C TYR A 142 7.65 -10.60 -22.74
N LEU A 143 8.59 -9.66 -22.58
CA LEU A 143 9.70 -9.80 -21.64
C LEU A 143 9.23 -9.97 -20.19
N LYS A 144 8.20 -9.23 -19.78
CA LYS A 144 7.61 -9.36 -18.44
C LYS A 144 6.95 -10.73 -18.25
N LEU A 145 6.19 -11.20 -19.24
CA LEU A 145 5.60 -12.53 -19.23
C LEU A 145 6.67 -13.63 -19.16
N PHE A 146 7.74 -13.49 -19.94
CA PHE A 146 8.86 -14.42 -19.92
C PHE A 146 9.54 -14.45 -18.54
N LYS A 147 9.83 -13.28 -17.96
CA LYS A 147 10.40 -13.14 -16.61
C LYS A 147 9.48 -13.79 -15.56
N LEU A 148 8.18 -13.55 -15.66
CA LEU A 148 7.17 -14.16 -14.78
C LEU A 148 7.18 -15.67 -14.89
N GLY A 149 7.09 -16.21 -16.12
CA GLY A 149 7.12 -17.65 -16.38
C GLY A 149 8.44 -18.30 -15.94
N PHE A 150 9.57 -17.63 -16.16
CA PHE A 150 10.88 -18.09 -15.71
C PHE A 150 10.95 -18.15 -14.17
N ASN A 151 10.49 -17.12 -13.45
CA ASN A 151 10.47 -17.10 -11.99
C ASN A 151 9.58 -18.22 -11.42
N VAL A 152 8.40 -18.45 -12.02
CA VAL A 152 7.51 -19.55 -11.66
C VAL A 152 8.18 -20.91 -11.90
N ARG A 153 8.86 -21.08 -13.05
CA ARG A 153 9.57 -22.31 -13.38
C ARG A 153 10.75 -22.59 -12.43
N MET A 154 11.51 -21.54 -12.10
CA MET A 154 12.64 -21.63 -11.16
C MET A 154 12.20 -21.96 -9.73
N MET A 155 10.99 -21.58 -9.34
CA MET A 155 10.42 -21.96 -8.04
C MET A 155 10.21 -23.47 -7.92
N GLY A 156 10.00 -24.16 -9.03
CA GLY A 156 9.69 -25.59 -9.09
C GLY A 156 8.23 -25.92 -8.76
N LYS A 157 7.76 -27.03 -9.29
CA LYS A 157 6.33 -27.43 -9.22
C LYS A 157 5.79 -27.52 -7.78
N LYS A 158 6.57 -28.11 -6.86
CA LYS A 158 6.12 -28.30 -5.47
C LYS A 158 5.90 -26.96 -4.78
N ARG A 159 6.88 -26.06 -4.84
CA ARG A 159 6.78 -24.72 -4.20
C ARG A 159 5.71 -23.84 -4.86
N PHE A 160 5.58 -23.92 -6.17
CA PHE A 160 4.52 -23.19 -6.88
C PHE A 160 3.13 -23.63 -6.44
N ASN A 161 2.88 -24.95 -6.37
CA ASN A 161 1.59 -25.48 -5.91
C ASN A 161 1.30 -25.06 -4.46
N GLU A 162 2.31 -25.08 -3.59
CA GLU A 162 2.17 -24.63 -2.21
C GLU A 162 1.87 -23.13 -2.14
N PHE A 163 2.60 -22.31 -2.89
CA PHE A 163 2.33 -20.86 -2.99
C PHE A 163 0.93 -20.58 -3.54
N ALA A 164 0.52 -21.26 -4.60
CA ALA A 164 -0.81 -21.10 -5.19
C ALA A 164 -1.92 -21.50 -4.20
N ARG A 165 -1.69 -22.56 -3.41
CA ARG A 165 -2.61 -22.97 -2.34
C ARG A 165 -2.73 -21.88 -1.26
N MET A 166 -1.64 -21.24 -0.87
CA MET A 166 -1.63 -20.19 0.16
C MET A 166 -2.47 -18.96 -0.21
N ILE A 167 -2.64 -18.67 -1.50
CA ILE A 167 -3.46 -17.53 -1.95
C ILE A 167 -4.91 -17.67 -1.49
N GLY A 168 -5.44 -18.86 -1.46
CA GLY A 168 -6.83 -19.14 -1.07
C GLY A 168 -7.03 -19.49 0.40
N LEU A 169 -5.96 -19.74 1.15
CA LEU A 169 -6.05 -20.16 2.54
C LEU A 169 -6.38 -19.00 3.49
N ASN A 170 -6.97 -19.36 4.61
CA ASN A 170 -7.10 -18.47 5.75
C ASN A 170 -5.90 -18.64 6.69
N ILE A 171 -5.61 -17.59 7.47
CA ILE A 171 -4.46 -17.61 8.38
C ILE A 171 -4.71 -18.50 9.60
N ALA A 172 -5.95 -18.63 10.07
CA ALA A 172 -6.28 -19.38 11.28
C ALA A 172 -5.90 -20.86 11.13
N ASP A 173 -6.31 -21.51 10.03
CA ASP A 173 -6.00 -22.93 9.79
C ASP A 173 -4.48 -23.15 9.70
N GLU A 174 -3.75 -22.26 9.00
CA GLU A 174 -2.29 -22.36 8.89
C GLU A 174 -1.60 -22.19 10.27
N LEU A 175 -2.14 -21.35 11.16
CA LEU A 175 -1.59 -21.16 12.49
C LEU A 175 -1.93 -22.30 13.44
N GLU A 176 -3.13 -22.87 13.37
CA GLU A 176 -3.55 -24.03 14.15
C GLU A 176 -2.72 -25.28 13.80
N ASP A 177 -2.35 -25.44 12.52
CA ASP A 177 -1.47 -26.52 12.07
C ASP A 177 -0.01 -26.39 12.56
N ASN A 178 0.45 -25.16 12.85
CA ASN A 178 1.84 -24.90 13.19
C ASN A 178 2.10 -24.65 14.67
N PHE A 179 1.15 -24.07 15.44
CA PHE A 179 1.37 -23.61 16.81
C PHE A 179 0.36 -24.15 17.79
N GLU A 180 0.78 -24.36 19.03
CA GLU A 180 -0.08 -24.80 20.14
C GLU A 180 -0.59 -23.61 20.97
N SER A 181 0.21 -22.52 21.07
CA SER A 181 -0.15 -21.34 21.84
C SER A 181 -1.20 -20.48 21.16
N ALA A 182 -2.42 -20.45 21.70
CA ALA A 182 -3.49 -19.57 21.22
C ALA A 182 -3.09 -18.08 21.28
N LEU A 183 -2.22 -17.69 22.22
CA LEU A 183 -1.73 -16.32 22.34
C LEU A 183 -0.82 -15.95 21.14
N LEU A 184 0.06 -16.87 20.72
CA LEU A 184 0.93 -16.69 19.57
C LEU A 184 0.11 -16.69 18.27
N GLN A 185 -0.82 -17.63 18.14
CA GLN A 185 -1.73 -17.69 16.99
C GLN A 185 -2.52 -16.39 16.85
N GLY A 186 -3.11 -15.88 17.94
CA GLY A 186 -3.84 -14.62 17.95
C GLY A 186 -3.00 -13.41 17.55
N LEU A 187 -1.74 -13.35 17.98
CA LEU A 187 -0.83 -12.27 17.65
C LEU A 187 -0.49 -12.23 16.15
N ILE A 188 -0.17 -13.40 15.56
CA ILE A 188 0.12 -13.49 14.12
C ILE A 188 -1.15 -13.26 13.29
N ALA A 189 -2.29 -13.82 13.72
CA ALA A 189 -3.57 -13.63 13.04
C ALA A 189 -4.01 -12.17 13.02
N HIS A 190 -3.79 -11.42 14.11
CA HIS A 190 -4.06 -9.98 14.15
C HIS A 190 -3.26 -9.24 13.07
N ASP A 191 -1.95 -9.54 12.94
CA ASP A 191 -1.12 -8.91 11.90
C ASP A 191 -1.61 -9.24 10.49
N ALA A 192 -2.10 -10.45 10.26
CA ALA A 192 -2.63 -10.88 8.97
C ALA A 192 -3.91 -10.15 8.53
N VAL A 193 -4.74 -9.69 9.47
CA VAL A 193 -6.02 -9.04 9.15
C VAL A 193 -6.00 -7.52 9.34
N LEU A 194 -4.92 -6.98 9.88
CA LEU A 194 -4.81 -5.55 10.16
C LEU A 194 -4.99 -4.71 8.88
N GLY A 195 -5.88 -3.72 8.95
CA GLY A 195 -6.18 -2.83 7.84
C GLY A 195 -7.07 -3.44 6.74
N SER A 196 -7.70 -4.58 7.01
CA SER A 196 -8.65 -5.24 6.10
C SER A 196 -9.99 -5.49 6.78
N ASN A 197 -11.02 -5.81 6.00
CA ASN A 197 -12.32 -6.27 6.50
C ASN A 197 -12.39 -7.79 6.65
N LEU A 198 -11.24 -8.46 6.69
CA LEU A 198 -11.14 -9.92 6.82
C LEU A 198 -11.06 -10.32 8.29
N GLY A 199 -11.69 -11.45 8.64
CA GLY A 199 -11.39 -12.18 9.87
C GLY A 199 -10.27 -13.21 9.63
N PRO A 200 -9.66 -13.76 10.70
CA PRO A 200 -8.58 -14.76 10.56
C PRO A 200 -9.00 -16.02 9.77
N ARG A 201 -10.27 -16.40 9.83
CA ARG A 201 -10.84 -17.55 9.08
C ARG A 201 -11.38 -17.17 7.69
N SER A 202 -11.26 -15.91 7.29
CA SER A 202 -11.67 -15.50 5.95
C SER A 202 -10.66 -15.99 4.90
N PRO A 203 -11.13 -16.54 3.77
CA PRO A 203 -10.26 -16.85 2.63
C PRO A 203 -9.46 -15.61 2.21
N GLY A 204 -8.17 -15.78 1.94
CA GLY A 204 -7.28 -14.69 1.55
C GLY A 204 -6.67 -13.89 2.72
N SER A 205 -6.95 -14.23 3.98
CA SER A 205 -6.27 -13.58 5.11
C SER A 205 -4.78 -13.94 5.17
N LEU A 206 -4.39 -15.14 4.70
CA LEU A 206 -2.98 -15.53 4.63
C LEU A 206 -2.21 -14.72 3.55
N ILE A 207 -2.78 -14.50 2.38
CA ILE A 207 -2.10 -13.69 1.36
C ILE A 207 -1.98 -12.23 1.79
N ASN A 208 -2.90 -11.72 2.61
CA ASN A 208 -2.79 -10.39 3.18
C ASN A 208 -1.56 -10.27 4.11
N LEU A 209 -1.26 -11.29 4.91
CA LEU A 209 -0.02 -11.37 5.68
C LEU A 209 1.21 -11.34 4.77
N LEU A 210 1.25 -12.18 3.73
CA LEU A 210 2.35 -12.22 2.78
C LEU A 210 2.55 -10.88 2.05
N TYR A 211 1.45 -10.21 1.71
CA TYR A 211 1.47 -8.86 1.13
C TYR A 211 2.13 -7.85 2.06
N ARG A 212 1.73 -7.84 3.32
CA ARG A 212 2.33 -6.95 4.33
C ARG A 212 3.82 -7.23 4.51
N MET A 213 4.21 -8.50 4.65
CA MET A 213 5.62 -8.90 4.74
C MET A 213 6.43 -8.46 3.50
N ALA A 214 5.87 -8.61 2.30
CA ALA A 214 6.53 -8.20 1.05
C ALA A 214 6.82 -6.69 0.99
N ILE A 215 5.95 -5.88 1.56
CA ILE A 215 6.11 -4.42 1.64
C ILE A 215 7.07 -4.02 2.74
N HIS A 216 7.07 -4.74 3.86
CA HIS A 216 7.71 -4.35 5.12
C HIS A 216 9.09 -4.98 5.39
N GLY A 217 9.71 -5.61 4.42
CA GLY A 217 11.07 -6.14 4.57
C GLY A 217 11.16 -7.64 4.81
N ASN A 218 10.11 -8.38 4.48
CA ASN A 218 10.08 -9.83 4.41
C ASN A 218 10.30 -10.56 5.75
N SER A 219 9.79 -10.05 6.85
CA SER A 219 9.73 -10.78 8.13
C SER A 219 8.38 -10.57 8.79
N LEU A 220 7.95 -11.55 9.60
CA LEU A 220 6.80 -11.38 10.48
C LEU A 220 7.10 -10.21 11.43
N PHE A 221 6.12 -9.34 11.65
CA PHE A 221 6.23 -8.15 12.49
C PHE A 221 7.35 -7.16 12.12
N GLY A 222 8.17 -7.46 11.11
CA GLY A 222 9.18 -6.55 10.58
C GLY A 222 8.49 -5.45 9.77
N GLY A 223 8.46 -4.21 10.28
CA GLY A 223 7.90 -3.10 9.53
C GLY A 223 6.77 -2.36 10.23
N ILE A 224 6.49 -2.71 11.47
CA ILE A 224 5.68 -1.85 12.34
C ILE A 224 6.63 -0.83 12.97
N TYR A 225 6.65 0.36 12.39
CA TYR A 225 7.54 1.43 12.85
C TYR A 225 6.71 2.62 13.34
N GLU A 226 7.15 3.19 14.43
CA GLU A 226 6.77 4.55 14.79
C GLU A 226 7.71 5.52 14.11
N ILE A 227 7.16 6.54 13.48
CA ILE A 227 7.95 7.64 12.95
C ILE A 227 8.11 8.67 14.05
N GLU A 228 9.33 9.09 14.32
CA GLU A 228 9.58 10.19 15.25
C GLU A 228 8.88 11.47 14.76
N GLY A 229 7.98 12.01 15.58
CA GLY A 229 7.08 13.10 15.21
C GLY A 229 5.78 12.66 14.52
N GLY A 230 5.49 11.35 14.50
CA GLY A 230 4.21 10.79 14.04
C GLY A 230 3.96 10.90 12.54
N SER A 231 2.72 10.62 12.15
CA SER A 231 2.29 10.68 10.75
C SER A 231 2.38 12.10 10.16
N ASN A 232 2.21 13.12 10.98
CA ASN A 232 2.34 14.53 10.56
C ASN A 232 3.76 14.84 10.07
N LYS A 233 4.79 14.22 10.69
CA LYS A 233 6.18 14.36 10.23
C LYS A 233 6.37 13.76 8.83
N PHE A 234 5.76 12.63 8.55
CA PHE A 234 5.78 12.04 7.22
C PHE A 234 5.16 12.97 6.16
N ILE A 235 4.00 13.55 6.47
CA ILE A 235 3.33 14.51 5.57
C ILE A 235 4.19 15.75 5.37
N SER A 236 4.78 16.31 6.42
CA SER A 236 5.65 17.48 6.31
C SER A 236 6.85 17.21 5.38
N VAL A 237 7.48 16.03 5.49
CA VAL A 237 8.59 15.64 4.60
C VAL A 237 8.13 15.53 3.14
N LEU A 238 6.93 15.02 2.87
CA LEU A 238 6.38 14.96 1.51
C LEU A 238 6.09 16.35 0.95
N LEU A 239 5.56 17.27 1.77
CA LEU A 239 5.29 18.66 1.38
C LEU A 239 6.59 19.43 1.10
N ASP A 240 7.60 19.26 1.93
CA ASP A 240 8.94 19.85 1.68
C ASP A 240 9.52 19.41 0.34
N LYS A 241 9.34 18.12 0.00
CA LYS A 241 9.75 17.59 -1.31
C LYS A 241 8.92 18.18 -2.44
N CYS A 242 7.61 18.33 -2.27
CA CYS A 242 6.74 19.00 -3.24
C CYS A 242 7.23 20.43 -3.50
N SER A 243 7.55 21.18 -2.47
CA SER A 243 8.09 22.54 -2.56
C SER A 243 9.43 22.55 -3.34
N LYS A 244 10.37 21.67 -2.99
CA LYS A 244 11.67 21.55 -3.67
C LYS A 244 11.56 21.14 -5.15
N ASN A 245 10.52 20.42 -5.51
CA ASN A 245 10.23 19.99 -6.87
C ASN A 245 9.29 20.96 -7.63
N ASN A 246 9.01 22.14 -7.06
CA ASN A 246 8.12 23.16 -7.64
C ASN A 246 6.69 22.64 -7.95
N VAL A 247 6.16 21.76 -7.11
CA VAL A 247 4.76 21.35 -7.17
C VAL A 247 3.89 22.47 -6.64
N GLU A 248 2.92 22.89 -7.44
CA GLU A 248 1.92 23.86 -6.99
C GLU A 248 0.83 23.12 -6.21
N ILE A 249 0.46 23.65 -5.03
CA ILE A 249 -0.58 23.08 -4.18
C ILE A 249 -1.63 24.15 -3.92
N LYS A 250 -2.90 23.85 -4.24
CA LYS A 250 -4.06 24.64 -3.87
C LYS A 250 -4.85 23.88 -2.81
N THR A 251 -4.89 24.41 -1.61
CA THR A 251 -5.78 23.96 -0.51
C THR A 251 -7.11 24.70 -0.56
N SER A 252 -8.11 24.23 0.16
CA SER A 252 -9.50 24.76 0.10
C SER A 252 -10.03 24.81 -1.34
N ALA A 253 -9.54 23.93 -2.21
CA ALA A 253 -9.78 23.86 -3.64
C ALA A 253 -10.49 22.55 -3.99
N SER A 254 -11.71 22.40 -3.49
CA SER A 254 -12.55 21.24 -3.76
C SER A 254 -12.92 21.15 -5.24
N VAL A 255 -12.59 20.01 -5.86
CA VAL A 255 -12.92 19.73 -7.27
C VAL A 255 -14.38 19.31 -7.38
N LYS A 256 -15.12 19.99 -8.23
CA LYS A 256 -16.54 19.72 -8.51
C LYS A 256 -16.71 18.59 -9.53
N ASN A 257 -15.99 18.70 -10.64
CA ASN A 257 -16.01 17.70 -11.73
C ASN A 257 -14.75 17.76 -12.59
N CYS A 258 -14.52 16.68 -13.35
CA CYS A 258 -13.56 16.65 -14.44
C CYS A 258 -14.18 17.22 -15.71
N LEU A 259 -13.40 18.00 -16.46
CA LEU A 259 -13.76 18.49 -17.78
C LEU A 259 -13.42 17.40 -18.82
N ILE A 260 -14.43 16.88 -19.49
CA ILE A 260 -14.28 15.79 -20.47
C ILE A 260 -14.56 16.35 -21.85
N GLU A 261 -13.62 16.17 -22.78
CA GLU A 261 -13.74 16.51 -24.20
C GLU A 261 -13.26 15.34 -25.04
N ASN A 262 -14.06 14.89 -25.99
CA ASN A 262 -13.76 13.76 -26.89
C ASN A 262 -13.24 12.52 -26.10
N ASP A 263 -13.97 12.10 -25.09
CA ASP A 263 -13.66 10.96 -24.19
C ASP A 263 -12.32 11.08 -23.43
N ARG A 264 -11.83 12.31 -23.26
CA ARG A 264 -10.58 12.59 -22.53
C ARG A 264 -10.81 13.63 -21.46
N ALA A 265 -10.22 13.40 -20.28
CA ALA A 265 -10.14 14.43 -19.24
C ALA A 265 -9.10 15.48 -19.65
N VAL A 266 -9.53 16.72 -19.86
CA VAL A 266 -8.70 17.86 -20.29
C VAL A 266 -8.44 18.86 -19.17
N GLY A 267 -9.15 18.75 -18.06
CA GLY A 267 -9.05 19.67 -16.93
C GLY A 267 -9.99 19.30 -15.80
N ILE A 268 -10.12 20.22 -14.86
CA ILE A 268 -11.03 20.15 -13.72
C ILE A 268 -11.78 21.47 -13.55
N GLU A 269 -12.95 21.42 -12.95
CA GLU A 269 -13.69 22.59 -12.46
C GLU A 269 -13.73 22.51 -10.93
N LEU A 270 -13.35 23.58 -10.27
CA LEU A 270 -13.47 23.72 -8.82
C LEU A 270 -14.89 24.16 -8.43
N HIS A 271 -15.30 23.93 -7.19
CA HIS A 271 -16.56 24.45 -6.67
C HIS A 271 -16.66 25.99 -6.72
N SER A 272 -15.51 26.68 -6.75
CA SER A 272 -15.45 28.13 -6.98
C SER A 272 -15.83 28.58 -8.39
N GLY A 273 -15.98 27.64 -9.34
CA GLY A 273 -16.18 27.91 -10.75
C GLY A 273 -14.88 28.09 -11.55
N GLU A 274 -13.70 28.08 -10.90
CA GLU A 274 -12.40 28.14 -11.58
C GLU A 274 -12.18 26.88 -12.39
N LYS A 275 -11.82 27.01 -13.67
CA LYS A 275 -11.42 25.90 -14.53
C LYS A 275 -9.91 25.86 -14.67
N VAL A 276 -9.34 24.67 -14.51
CA VAL A 276 -7.90 24.43 -14.60
C VAL A 276 -7.63 23.32 -15.60
N PHE A 277 -6.74 23.57 -16.57
CA PHE A 277 -6.47 22.65 -17.67
C PHE A 277 -5.14 21.93 -17.48
N GLY A 278 -5.09 20.64 -17.83
CA GLY A 278 -3.91 19.81 -17.76
C GLY A 278 -3.94 18.64 -18.74
N LYS A 279 -2.75 18.13 -19.09
CA LYS A 279 -2.61 17.01 -20.03
C LYS A 279 -3.06 15.68 -19.43
N THR A 280 -2.90 15.53 -18.12
CA THR A 280 -3.25 14.30 -17.38
C THR A 280 -3.96 14.69 -16.08
N ILE A 281 -5.11 14.09 -15.84
CA ILE A 281 -5.85 14.25 -14.58
C ILE A 281 -5.71 12.96 -13.78
N ILE A 282 -5.26 13.08 -12.54
CA ILE A 282 -5.02 11.96 -11.63
C ILE A 282 -5.91 12.15 -10.41
N SER A 283 -6.79 11.21 -10.14
CA SER A 283 -7.63 11.25 -8.95
C SER A 283 -7.02 10.38 -7.84
N ASN A 284 -6.84 10.98 -6.66
CA ASN A 284 -6.51 10.29 -5.42
C ASN A 284 -7.75 10.15 -4.52
N ALA A 285 -8.93 10.47 -5.03
CA ALA A 285 -10.20 10.15 -4.38
C ALA A 285 -10.52 8.66 -4.58
N ASP A 286 -11.45 8.14 -3.77
CA ASP A 286 -11.91 6.76 -3.93
C ASP A 286 -12.56 6.53 -5.32
N PRO A 287 -12.61 5.26 -5.79
CA PRO A 287 -13.15 4.97 -7.11
C PRO A 287 -14.60 5.42 -7.29
N ARG A 288 -15.44 5.29 -6.26
CA ARG A 288 -16.85 5.69 -6.35
C ARG A 288 -16.98 7.21 -6.54
N SER A 289 -16.29 7.99 -5.73
CA SER A 289 -16.24 9.46 -5.87
C SER A 289 -15.65 9.87 -7.21
N THR A 290 -14.57 9.23 -7.65
CA THR A 290 -13.92 9.53 -8.93
C THR A 290 -14.85 9.32 -10.11
N TYR A 291 -15.43 8.14 -10.21
CA TYR A 291 -16.22 7.79 -11.39
C TYR A 291 -17.66 8.32 -11.34
N SER A 292 -18.31 8.26 -10.17
CA SER A 292 -19.70 8.67 -10.06
C SER A 292 -19.88 10.17 -9.95
N SER A 293 -18.99 10.87 -9.23
CA SER A 293 -19.12 12.31 -8.95
C SER A 293 -18.23 13.16 -9.86
N LEU A 294 -16.92 12.86 -9.91
CA LEU A 294 -15.99 13.72 -10.64
C LEU A 294 -16.07 13.55 -12.15
N ILE A 295 -16.15 12.32 -12.65
CA ILE A 295 -16.29 12.04 -14.08
C ILE A 295 -17.76 12.12 -14.52
N GLY A 296 -18.66 11.67 -13.65
CA GLY A 296 -20.08 11.57 -13.92
C GLY A 296 -20.45 10.28 -14.64
N SER A 297 -21.54 9.66 -14.20
CA SER A 297 -21.95 8.34 -14.68
C SER A 297 -22.28 8.30 -16.19
N GLN A 298 -22.57 9.44 -16.81
CA GLN A 298 -22.82 9.54 -18.25
C GLN A 298 -21.56 9.33 -19.11
N ASN A 299 -20.37 9.57 -18.55
CA ASN A 299 -19.09 9.52 -19.25
C ASN A 299 -18.33 8.20 -19.02
N ILE A 300 -18.97 7.18 -18.45
CA ILE A 300 -18.32 5.88 -18.15
C ILE A 300 -19.16 4.72 -18.71
N ASP A 301 -18.44 3.67 -19.13
CA ASP A 301 -19.04 2.45 -19.66
C ASP A 301 -19.89 1.70 -18.63
N THR A 302 -20.88 0.96 -19.09
CA THR A 302 -21.80 0.18 -18.25
C THR A 302 -21.06 -0.86 -17.40
N ASP A 303 -20.00 -1.47 -17.93
CA ASP A 303 -19.19 -2.45 -17.20
C ASP A 303 -18.43 -1.82 -16.05
N VAL A 304 -17.90 -0.61 -16.24
CA VAL A 304 -17.26 0.16 -15.18
C VAL A 304 -18.27 0.54 -14.11
N LYS A 305 -19.46 1.00 -14.50
CA LYS A 305 -20.56 1.31 -13.55
C LYS A 305 -20.92 0.13 -12.68
N ARG A 306 -21.03 -1.07 -13.28
CA ARG A 306 -21.36 -2.29 -12.56
C ARG A 306 -20.29 -2.66 -11.53
N ARG A 307 -19.02 -2.58 -11.91
CA ARG A 307 -17.89 -2.87 -10.99
C ARG A 307 -17.86 -1.92 -9.79
N ILE A 308 -18.10 -0.62 -10.00
CA ILE A 308 -18.07 0.39 -8.94
C ILE A 308 -19.22 0.23 -7.94
N LYS A 309 -20.38 -0.28 -8.38
CA LYS A 309 -21.51 -0.55 -7.47
C LYS A 309 -21.24 -1.64 -6.44
N HIS A 310 -20.28 -2.53 -6.71
CA HIS A 310 -19.92 -3.66 -5.86
C HIS A 310 -18.67 -3.41 -4.99
N HIS A 311 -18.08 -2.20 -5.09
CA HIS A 311 -17.06 -1.66 -4.19
C HIS A 311 -17.64 -0.54 -3.31
#